data_447e2fd7edab9a8dfb986e0d0135e90a
#
_entry.id   447e2fd7edab9a8dfb986e0d0135e90a
#
_cell.length_a   1.000
_cell.length_b   1.000
_cell.length_c   1.000
_cell.angle_alpha   90.00
_cell.angle_beta   90.00
_cell.angle_gamma   90.00
#
_symmetry.space_group_name_H-M   'P 1'
#
loop_
_entity.id
_entity.type
_entity.pdbx_description
1 polymer ?
#
loop_
_entity_poly.entity_id
_entity_poly.type
_entity_poly.pdbx_seq_one_letter_code
_entity_poly.pdbx_strand_id
1 'polypeptide(L)'
;MKLLQIKMYRRINYIAAILVLVCGLGAQAQVTTSSPYSRFGLGNIKGSLLPQFRAMGGISTAINSVTGFNNINMQNPASYSAVTLTTIDVGMSAGLTSLSRNNLTETSFNSTFSHLAFAVPVSRRSALSFGILPYSDLGYTYRNTVKIDTTNVDQLYEGEGGLSKAYIGYGYRIGDHLRIGANAEYIFGNLLTTRATEYASAGAINAKLQNKNSVGGLNYSYGIQYDFNIGKKTSMTLGYSGSNSGKLNSTQTFYATQYSRDANGNENTALDTLSSVDNGKSNLTLPLTHNFGISIKQSDKWLIGADFRMSKWAATSINNINSGLQDSWGASLGGQWTPDATSYNSYMKRVDYRLGFSYDKTYIQINNQDIKQMGASLGFGFPLPSANAGSAFYKINFTTEVGQRGTLNNNLVKEQYINFHLGFTLNDTWFRKYRVD
;
A
#
# COMPACT_ATOMS: atom_id res chain seq x y z
N MET A 1 35.79 26.01 6.34
CA MET A 1 34.72 25.36 5.57
C MET A 1 35.01 23.87 5.27
N LYS A 2 36.16 23.46 4.74
CA LYS A 2 36.48 22.03 4.44
C LYS A 2 36.36 21.05 5.63
N LEU A 3 36.77 21.44 6.83
CA LEU A 3 36.73 20.59 8.03
C LEU A 3 35.31 20.31 8.56
N LEU A 4 34.35 21.22 8.37
CA LEU A 4 32.95 21.00 8.72
C LEU A 4 32.25 20.02 7.74
N GLN A 5 32.58 20.08 6.46
CA GLN A 5 32.08 19.15 5.46
C GLN A 5 32.55 17.71 5.73
N ILE A 6 33.81 17.52 6.06
CA ILE A 6 34.37 16.19 6.36
C ILE A 6 33.71 15.56 7.60
N LYS A 7 33.42 16.34 8.65
CA LYS A 7 32.70 15.85 9.84
C LYS A 7 31.25 15.49 9.54
N MET A 8 30.58 16.19 8.63
CA MET A 8 29.21 15.92 8.22
C MET A 8 29.11 14.63 7.40
N TYR A 9 30.01 14.42 6.42
CA TYR A 9 30.06 13.16 5.65
C TYR A 9 30.36 11.95 6.52
N ARG A 10 31.24 12.07 7.51
CA ARG A 10 31.51 10.99 8.49
C ARG A 10 30.25 10.62 9.27
N ARG A 11 29.44 11.59 9.73
CA ARG A 11 28.20 11.32 10.46
C ARG A 11 27.13 10.67 9.56
N ILE A 12 27.02 11.09 8.32
CA ILE A 12 26.11 10.49 7.32
C ILE A 12 26.52 9.05 7.03
N ASN A 13 27.83 8.77 6.87
CA ASN A 13 28.32 7.43 6.66
C ASN A 13 28.09 6.51 7.87
N TYR A 14 28.19 7.01 9.11
CA TYR A 14 27.84 6.24 10.31
C TYR A 14 26.35 5.95 10.39
N ILE A 15 25.49 6.93 10.05
CA ILE A 15 24.04 6.73 10.01
C ILE A 15 23.67 5.71 8.92
N ALA A 16 24.27 5.83 7.73
CA ALA A 16 24.06 4.86 6.64
C ALA A 16 24.56 3.46 7.02
N ALA A 17 25.73 3.35 7.67
CA ALA A 17 26.28 2.07 8.14
C ALA A 17 25.39 1.45 9.24
N ILE A 18 24.87 2.24 10.18
CA ILE A 18 23.91 1.77 11.20
C ILE A 18 22.61 1.32 10.53
N LEU A 19 22.11 2.05 9.53
CA LEU A 19 20.89 1.69 8.81
C LEU A 19 21.07 0.35 8.06
N VAL A 20 22.20 0.13 7.41
CA VAL A 20 22.56 -1.13 6.74
C VAL A 20 22.72 -2.27 7.75
N LEU A 21 23.29 -2.01 8.92
CA LEU A 21 23.47 -3.01 9.98
C LEU A 21 22.14 -3.43 10.60
N VAL A 22 21.21 -2.49 10.78
CA VAL A 22 19.84 -2.75 11.29
C VAL A 22 19.01 -3.54 10.26
N CYS A 23 19.20 -3.29 8.97
CA CYS A 23 18.53 -4.06 7.90
C CYS A 23 19.04 -5.52 7.80
N GLY A 24 20.26 -5.81 8.27
CA GLY A 24 20.86 -7.15 8.20
C GLY A 24 20.41 -8.13 9.28
N LEU A 25 19.76 -7.68 10.34
CA LEU A 25 19.45 -8.51 11.52
C LEU A 25 18.10 -9.24 11.45
N GLY A 26 17.35 -9.15 10.37
CA GLY A 26 15.98 -9.66 10.30
C GLY A 26 15.56 -10.42 9.05
N ALA A 27 16.49 -10.95 8.25
CA ALA A 27 16.16 -11.72 7.05
C ALA A 27 15.71 -13.15 7.38
N GLN A 28 14.73 -13.31 8.25
CA GLN A 28 13.87 -14.48 8.28
C GLN A 28 12.74 -14.20 7.29
N ALA A 29 12.53 -15.10 6.33
CA ALA A 29 11.37 -15.05 5.44
C ALA A 29 10.10 -15.39 6.25
N GLN A 30 9.68 -14.44 7.10
CA GLN A 30 8.42 -14.54 7.82
C GLN A 30 7.29 -14.11 6.88
N VAL A 31 6.15 -14.77 7.01
CA VAL A 31 4.89 -14.34 6.40
C VAL A 31 4.73 -12.84 6.66
N THR A 32 4.74 -12.05 5.59
CA THR A 32 4.85 -10.58 5.65
C THR A 32 3.62 -9.89 6.24
N THR A 33 2.53 -10.61 6.43
CA THR A 33 1.28 -10.11 7.02
C THR A 33 0.67 -11.20 7.88
N SER A 34 0.17 -10.83 9.05
CA SER A 34 -0.55 -11.76 9.95
C SER A 34 -1.97 -11.24 10.14
N SER A 35 -2.81 -11.37 9.11
CA SER A 35 -4.20 -10.93 9.15
C SER A 35 -5.13 -11.99 8.62
N PRO A 36 -6.05 -12.54 9.45
CA PRO A 36 -7.06 -13.50 9.00
C PRO A 36 -7.95 -12.95 7.88
N TYR A 37 -8.13 -11.64 7.82
CA TYR A 37 -8.90 -10.99 6.78
C TYR A 37 -8.21 -10.96 5.42
N SER A 38 -6.88 -11.17 5.36
CA SER A 38 -6.16 -11.30 4.08
C SER A 38 -6.53 -12.56 3.30
N ARG A 39 -7.20 -13.53 3.93
CA ARG A 39 -7.74 -14.73 3.27
C ARG A 39 -8.76 -14.42 2.18
N PHE A 40 -9.43 -13.28 2.25
CA PHE A 40 -10.52 -12.94 1.35
C PHE A 40 -10.03 -12.15 0.14
N GLY A 41 -10.57 -12.49 -1.05
CA GLY A 41 -10.24 -11.79 -2.29
C GLY A 41 -8.78 -11.93 -2.67
N LEU A 42 -8.12 -10.81 -2.89
CA LEU A 42 -6.72 -10.72 -3.33
C LEU A 42 -5.73 -10.50 -2.19
N GLY A 43 -6.15 -10.69 -0.96
CA GLY A 43 -5.38 -10.33 0.23
C GLY A 43 -5.66 -8.90 0.71
N ASN A 44 -4.79 -8.38 1.56
CA ASN A 44 -4.87 -6.99 2.02
C ASN A 44 -4.45 -6.03 0.92
N ILE A 45 -5.36 -5.24 0.40
CA ILE A 45 -5.07 -4.23 -0.62
C ILE A 45 -4.27 -3.07 0.00
N LYS A 46 -3.12 -2.73 -0.58
CA LYS A 46 -2.19 -1.72 -0.04
C LYS A 46 -2.49 -0.29 -0.47
N GLY A 47 -3.20 -0.11 -1.57
CA GLY A 47 -3.44 1.21 -2.15
C GLY A 47 -2.17 1.91 -2.66
N SER A 48 -2.36 2.88 -3.56
CA SER A 48 -1.25 3.60 -4.21
C SER A 48 -0.90 4.91 -3.49
N LEU A 49 -0.87 4.89 -2.15
CA LEU A 49 -0.69 6.08 -1.31
C LEU A 49 0.73 6.18 -0.76
N LEU A 50 1.39 7.30 -1.02
CA LEU A 50 2.67 7.64 -0.41
C LEU A 50 2.49 8.07 1.06
N PRO A 51 3.55 8.04 1.89
CA PRO A 51 3.48 8.38 3.32
C PRO A 51 2.81 9.73 3.60
N GLN A 52 3.09 10.76 2.79
CA GLN A 52 2.51 12.09 2.96
C GLN A 52 0.98 12.11 2.80
N PHE A 53 0.42 11.27 1.93
CA PHE A 53 -1.04 11.17 1.75
C PHE A 53 -1.66 10.30 2.85
N ARG A 54 -0.99 9.22 3.25
CA ARG A 54 -1.40 8.39 4.40
C ARG A 54 -1.50 9.20 5.67
N ALA A 55 -0.56 10.11 5.91
CA ALA A 55 -0.56 11.04 7.04
C ALA A 55 -1.81 11.94 7.09
N MET A 56 -2.49 12.11 5.97
CA MET A 56 -3.72 12.89 5.85
C MET A 56 -4.96 12.00 5.69
N GLY A 57 -4.98 10.80 6.30
CA GLY A 57 -6.11 9.86 6.21
C GLY A 57 -6.28 9.22 4.83
N GLY A 58 -5.33 9.37 3.93
CA GLY A 58 -5.37 8.84 2.58
C GLY A 58 -6.05 9.75 1.57
N ILE A 59 -6.36 11.00 1.90
CA ILE A 59 -6.82 11.98 0.90
C ILE A 59 -5.73 12.20 -0.15
N SER A 60 -6.10 12.14 -1.43
CA SER A 60 -5.15 12.23 -2.54
C SER A 60 -5.82 12.59 -3.86
N THR A 61 -7.09 12.26 -4.04
CA THR A 61 -7.78 12.34 -5.34
C THR A 61 -7.81 13.76 -5.91
N ALA A 62 -7.96 14.77 -5.05
CA ALA A 62 -7.96 16.18 -5.41
C ALA A 62 -6.65 16.91 -5.07
N ILE A 63 -5.55 16.19 -4.79
CA ILE A 63 -4.27 16.80 -4.44
C ILE A 63 -3.33 16.73 -5.63
N ASN A 64 -2.95 17.89 -6.16
CA ASN A 64 -1.99 18.00 -7.25
C ASN A 64 -0.58 18.41 -6.78
N SER A 65 -0.47 19.09 -5.65
CA SER A 65 0.81 19.48 -5.04
C SER A 65 0.64 19.70 -3.55
N VAL A 66 1.66 19.43 -2.78
CA VAL A 66 1.77 19.74 -1.36
C VAL A 66 2.76 20.89 -1.19
N THR A 67 2.71 21.59 -0.06
CA THR A 67 3.46 22.80 0.21
C THR A 67 4.94 22.69 -0.17
N GLY A 68 5.38 23.55 -1.09
CA GLY A 68 6.79 23.78 -1.45
C GLY A 68 7.54 22.62 -2.11
N PHE A 69 6.87 21.49 -2.44
CA PHE A 69 7.50 20.31 -3.03
C PHE A 69 6.67 19.69 -4.14
N ASN A 70 7.35 19.13 -5.15
CA ASN A 70 6.70 18.24 -6.10
C ASN A 70 6.46 16.89 -5.43
N ASN A 71 5.27 16.36 -5.62
CA ASN A 71 4.87 15.06 -5.08
C ASN A 71 4.35 14.19 -6.21
N ILE A 72 4.69 12.93 -6.17
CA ILE A 72 4.10 11.92 -7.05
C ILE A 72 2.81 11.45 -6.38
N ASN A 73 1.70 11.53 -7.10
CA ASN A 73 0.41 11.05 -6.60
C ASN A 73 -0.13 9.98 -7.56
N MET A 74 0.19 8.74 -7.26
CA MET A 74 -0.17 7.58 -8.10
C MET A 74 -1.67 7.26 -8.06
N GLN A 75 -2.41 7.79 -7.06
CA GLN A 75 -3.84 7.57 -6.94
C GLN A 75 -4.64 8.38 -8.00
N ASN A 76 -4.12 9.55 -8.39
CA ASN A 76 -4.72 10.36 -9.46
C ASN A 76 -3.63 10.82 -10.44
N PRO A 77 -3.48 10.18 -11.61
CA PRO A 77 -2.44 10.50 -12.59
C PRO A 77 -2.55 11.89 -13.19
N ALA A 78 -3.69 12.57 -13.12
CA ALA A 78 -3.84 13.97 -13.55
C ALA A 78 -2.88 14.90 -12.79
N SER A 79 -2.54 14.56 -11.55
CA SER A 79 -1.63 15.32 -10.68
C SER A 79 -0.20 15.36 -11.21
N TYR A 80 0.24 14.42 -12.05
CA TYR A 80 1.59 14.42 -12.62
C TYR A 80 1.88 15.70 -13.39
N SER A 81 0.87 16.28 -14.02
CA SER A 81 0.98 17.58 -14.72
C SER A 81 1.42 18.75 -13.84
N ALA A 82 1.42 18.59 -12.52
CA ALA A 82 1.91 19.58 -11.56
C ALA A 82 3.39 19.39 -11.20
N VAL A 83 4.00 18.30 -11.62
CA VAL A 83 5.42 18.01 -11.36
C VAL A 83 6.28 18.88 -12.28
N THR A 84 7.13 19.73 -11.68
CA THR A 84 7.99 20.69 -12.38
C THR A 84 9.49 20.37 -12.25
N LEU A 85 9.84 19.49 -11.31
CA LEU A 85 11.20 18.98 -11.09
C LEU A 85 11.18 17.46 -11.19
N THR A 86 12.29 16.87 -11.63
CA THR A 86 12.44 15.42 -11.55
C THR A 86 12.32 15.01 -10.09
N THR A 87 11.40 14.10 -9.82
CA THR A 87 11.05 13.66 -8.46
C THR A 87 11.30 12.17 -8.35
N ILE A 88 12.00 11.78 -7.30
CA ILE A 88 12.17 10.37 -6.89
C ILE A 88 11.56 10.25 -5.51
N ASP A 89 10.75 9.25 -5.31
CA ASP A 89 10.16 8.93 -4.00
C ASP A 89 10.37 7.44 -3.71
N VAL A 90 10.96 7.15 -2.55
CA VAL A 90 11.21 5.80 -2.07
C VAL A 90 10.72 5.67 -0.64
N GLY A 91 10.09 4.57 -0.32
CA GLY A 91 9.56 4.39 1.03
C GLY A 91 9.52 2.96 1.51
N MET A 92 9.41 2.85 2.82
CA MET A 92 9.21 1.61 3.56
C MET A 92 8.07 1.76 4.57
N SER A 93 7.49 0.66 4.97
CA SER A 93 6.47 0.61 6.01
C SER A 93 6.76 -0.53 6.98
N ALA A 94 6.39 -0.30 8.24
CA ALA A 94 6.42 -1.30 9.29
C ALA A 94 5.09 -1.24 10.06
N GLY A 95 4.62 -2.37 10.56
CA GLY A 95 3.35 -2.45 11.26
C GLY A 95 3.38 -3.41 12.43
N LEU A 96 2.73 -3.02 13.50
CA LEU A 96 2.38 -3.86 14.65
C LEU A 96 0.88 -4.11 14.58
N THR A 97 0.48 -5.38 14.53
CA THR A 97 -0.93 -5.78 14.50
C THR A 97 -1.22 -6.68 15.67
N SER A 98 -2.23 -6.31 16.45
CA SER A 98 -2.77 -7.12 17.57
C SER A 98 -4.11 -7.71 17.15
N LEU A 99 -4.19 -9.02 17.13
CA LEU A 99 -5.38 -9.81 16.82
C LEU A 99 -6.03 -10.24 18.12
N SER A 100 -7.31 -9.97 18.29
CA SER A 100 -8.05 -10.36 19.49
C SER A 100 -9.28 -11.17 19.10
N ARG A 101 -9.48 -12.31 19.81
CA ARG A 101 -10.66 -13.17 19.71
C ARG A 101 -10.83 -13.97 21.01
N ASN A 102 -12.02 -13.98 21.60
CA ASN A 102 -12.35 -14.82 22.78
C ASN A 102 -11.30 -14.75 23.91
N ASN A 103 -10.91 -13.56 24.34
CA ASN A 103 -9.88 -13.30 25.35
C ASN A 103 -8.45 -13.77 24.99
N LEU A 104 -8.25 -14.27 23.77
CA LEU A 104 -6.92 -14.54 23.23
C LEU A 104 -6.45 -13.31 22.44
N THR A 105 -5.19 -12.96 22.61
CA THR A 105 -4.56 -11.86 21.87
C THR A 105 -3.20 -12.34 21.36
N GLU A 106 -2.97 -12.08 20.07
CA GLU A 106 -1.71 -12.36 19.40
C GLU A 106 -1.20 -11.07 18.77
N THR A 107 0.10 -10.82 18.86
CA THR A 107 0.73 -9.64 18.25
C THR A 107 1.75 -10.06 17.23
N SER A 108 1.70 -9.45 16.05
CA SER A 108 2.65 -9.66 14.97
C SER A 108 3.29 -8.35 14.54
N PHE A 109 4.54 -8.44 14.08
CA PHE A 109 5.28 -7.35 13.46
C PHE A 109 5.58 -7.70 12.02
N ASN A 110 5.40 -6.75 11.12
CA ASN A 110 5.85 -6.88 9.75
C ASN A 110 6.58 -5.61 9.28
N SER A 111 7.44 -5.77 8.29
CA SER A 111 8.04 -4.64 7.58
C SER A 111 8.11 -4.97 6.10
N THR A 112 7.88 -3.98 5.26
CA THR A 112 7.87 -4.16 3.82
C THR A 112 8.32 -2.91 3.09
N PHE A 113 8.87 -3.10 1.91
CA PHE A 113 9.07 -2.04 0.94
C PHE A 113 7.71 -1.45 0.53
N SER A 114 7.59 -0.13 0.53
CA SER A 114 6.33 0.55 0.24
C SER A 114 6.22 0.96 -1.23
N HIS A 115 7.25 1.61 -1.78
CA HIS A 115 7.24 2.07 -3.16
C HIS A 115 8.61 2.57 -3.62
N LEU A 116 8.81 2.52 -4.93
CA LEU A 116 9.82 3.29 -5.65
C LEU A 116 9.12 3.95 -6.84
N ALA A 117 9.09 5.26 -6.85
CA ALA A 117 8.39 6.04 -7.87
C ALA A 117 9.28 7.17 -8.40
N PHE A 118 9.14 7.41 -9.70
CA PHE A 118 9.83 8.47 -10.41
C PHE A 118 8.82 9.33 -11.15
N ALA A 119 9.08 10.63 -11.21
CA ALA A 119 8.34 11.52 -12.10
C ALA A 119 9.31 12.49 -12.76
N VAL A 120 9.15 12.67 -14.09
CA VAL A 120 10.03 13.50 -14.92
C VAL A 120 9.16 14.50 -15.68
N PRO A 121 9.36 15.81 -15.51
CA PRO A 121 8.65 16.80 -16.28
C PRO A 121 9.08 16.72 -17.76
N VAL A 122 8.10 16.52 -18.64
CA VAL A 122 8.32 16.49 -20.10
C VAL A 122 8.16 17.89 -20.70
N SER A 123 7.23 18.67 -20.14
CA SER A 123 7.01 20.06 -20.50
C SER A 123 6.54 20.86 -19.27
N ARG A 124 6.33 22.17 -19.43
CA ARG A 124 5.75 23.01 -18.36
C ARG A 124 4.32 22.60 -17.95
N ARG A 125 3.66 21.75 -18.75
CA ARG A 125 2.26 21.34 -18.56
C ARG A 125 2.08 19.82 -18.44
N SER A 126 3.17 19.05 -18.50
CA SER A 126 3.07 17.59 -18.50
C SER A 126 4.27 16.91 -17.87
N ALA A 127 4.04 15.77 -17.23
CA ALA A 127 5.09 14.90 -16.75
C ALA A 127 4.74 13.42 -16.95
N LEU A 128 5.78 12.63 -17.06
CA LEU A 128 5.77 11.18 -17.06
C LEU A 128 6.06 10.70 -15.64
N SER A 129 5.35 9.67 -15.17
CA SER A 129 5.65 9.00 -13.91
C SER A 129 5.70 7.50 -14.12
N PHE A 130 6.61 6.82 -13.42
CA PHE A 130 6.73 5.37 -13.44
C PHE A 130 7.28 4.84 -12.11
N GLY A 131 7.02 3.58 -11.82
CA GLY A 131 7.48 3.00 -10.55
C GLY A 131 6.95 1.61 -10.29
N ILE A 132 7.27 1.11 -9.09
CA ILE A 132 6.84 -0.18 -8.59
C ILE A 132 6.40 -0.06 -7.13
N LEU A 133 5.32 -0.77 -6.78
CA LEU A 133 4.76 -0.79 -5.43
C LEU A 133 3.98 -2.07 -5.18
N PRO A 134 3.82 -2.52 -3.93
CA PRO A 134 2.92 -3.61 -3.58
C PRO A 134 1.48 -3.24 -3.95
N TYR A 135 0.75 -4.20 -4.50
CA TYR A 135 -0.69 -4.08 -4.79
C TYR A 135 -1.53 -4.73 -3.69
N SER A 136 -1.14 -5.94 -3.28
CA SER A 136 -1.78 -6.66 -2.17
C SER A 136 -0.81 -7.60 -1.47
N ASP A 137 -1.12 -7.94 -0.20
CA ASP A 137 -0.42 -8.94 0.59
C ASP A 137 -1.39 -10.03 1.05
N LEU A 138 -1.00 -11.27 0.87
CA LEU A 138 -1.66 -12.45 1.42
C LEU A 138 -0.77 -13.01 2.54
N GLY A 139 -1.24 -13.01 3.77
CA GLY A 139 -0.48 -13.54 4.88
C GLY A 139 -1.41 -13.87 6.05
N TYR A 140 -1.63 -15.16 6.31
CA TYR A 140 -2.35 -15.64 7.46
C TYR A 140 -1.94 -17.08 7.79
N THR A 141 -1.92 -17.40 9.05
CA THR A 141 -1.80 -18.76 9.58
C THR A 141 -2.75 -18.90 10.75
N TYR A 142 -3.67 -19.82 10.69
CA TYR A 142 -4.53 -20.13 11.83
C TYR A 142 -4.90 -21.61 11.88
N ARG A 143 -5.14 -22.08 13.10
CA ARG A 143 -5.55 -23.45 13.41
C ARG A 143 -6.93 -23.44 14.04
N ASN A 144 -7.75 -24.39 13.62
CA ASN A 144 -9.05 -24.65 14.23
C ASN A 144 -9.11 -26.13 14.62
N THR A 145 -9.15 -26.42 15.91
CA THR A 145 -9.27 -27.80 16.41
C THR A 145 -10.74 -28.15 16.54
N VAL A 146 -11.16 -29.17 15.84
CA VAL A 146 -12.49 -29.75 15.92
C VAL A 146 -12.41 -31.15 16.47
N LYS A 147 -13.40 -31.54 17.28
CA LYS A 147 -13.49 -32.92 17.78
C LYS A 147 -14.38 -33.72 16.86
N ILE A 148 -13.83 -34.79 16.27
CA ILE A 148 -14.56 -35.75 15.45
C ILE A 148 -14.57 -37.06 16.24
N ASP A 149 -15.73 -37.48 16.69
CA ASP A 149 -15.91 -38.58 17.68
C ASP A 149 -15.06 -38.36 18.93
N THR A 150 -14.05 -39.18 19.14
CA THR A 150 -13.12 -39.11 20.28
C THR A 150 -11.79 -38.45 19.93
N THR A 151 -11.55 -38.14 18.67
CA THR A 151 -10.24 -37.65 18.16
C THR A 151 -10.28 -36.15 17.92
N ASN A 152 -9.26 -35.43 18.37
CA ASN A 152 -9.03 -34.05 17.98
C ASN A 152 -8.40 -33.99 16.59
N VAL A 153 -8.98 -33.19 15.73
CA VAL A 153 -8.51 -32.98 14.36
C VAL A 153 -8.23 -31.49 14.17
N ASP A 154 -7.00 -31.18 13.79
CA ASP A 154 -6.56 -29.83 13.52
C ASP A 154 -6.76 -29.48 12.05
N GLN A 155 -7.49 -28.43 11.82
CA GLN A 155 -7.64 -27.80 10.50
C GLN A 155 -6.70 -26.60 10.45
N LEU A 156 -5.69 -26.69 9.60
CA LEU A 156 -4.69 -25.64 9.37
C LEU A 156 -5.03 -24.88 8.11
N TYR A 157 -4.91 -23.57 8.19
CA TYR A 157 -5.16 -22.66 7.07
C TYR A 157 -4.01 -21.68 7.01
N GLU A 158 -3.33 -21.66 5.86
CA GLU A 158 -2.20 -20.79 5.62
C GLU A 158 -2.38 -20.08 4.28
N GLY A 159 -1.93 -18.84 4.22
CA GLY A 159 -1.87 -18.08 3.01
C GLY A 159 -0.61 -17.25 2.98
N GLU A 160 0.08 -17.24 1.84
CA GLU A 160 1.30 -16.48 1.65
C GLU A 160 1.42 -15.91 0.24
N GLY A 161 2.21 -14.84 0.12
CA GLY A 161 2.48 -14.19 -1.14
C GLY A 161 1.83 -12.83 -1.26
N GLY A 162 1.61 -12.40 -2.50
CA GLY A 162 1.03 -11.08 -2.78
C GLY A 162 1.20 -10.69 -4.24
N LEU A 163 0.58 -9.57 -4.56
CA LEU A 163 0.68 -8.97 -5.90
C LEU A 163 1.46 -7.66 -5.81
N SER A 164 2.28 -7.42 -6.81
CA SER A 164 2.99 -6.16 -7.04
C SER A 164 2.46 -5.47 -8.28
N LYS A 165 2.62 -4.17 -8.35
CA LYS A 165 2.21 -3.34 -9.47
C LYS A 165 3.40 -2.51 -9.97
N ALA A 166 3.76 -2.66 -11.24
CA ALA A 166 4.60 -1.72 -11.96
C ALA A 166 3.71 -0.82 -12.81
N TYR A 167 4.00 0.46 -12.88
CA TYR A 167 3.19 1.41 -13.66
C TYR A 167 4.05 2.37 -14.44
N ILE A 168 3.47 2.88 -15.55
CA ILE A 168 3.92 4.03 -16.28
C ILE A 168 2.69 4.90 -16.57
N GLY A 169 2.81 6.20 -16.32
CA GLY A 169 1.70 7.12 -16.46
C GLY A 169 2.12 8.47 -16.99
N TYR A 170 1.15 9.18 -17.53
CA TYR A 170 1.32 10.50 -18.09
C TYR A 170 0.19 11.42 -17.65
N GLY A 171 0.57 12.65 -17.24
CA GLY A 171 -0.37 13.69 -16.86
C GLY A 171 -0.16 14.95 -17.72
N TYR A 172 -1.27 15.56 -18.11
CA TYR A 172 -1.28 16.76 -18.94
C TYR A 172 -2.27 17.81 -18.41
N ARG A 173 -1.84 19.09 -18.41
CA ARG A 173 -2.67 20.23 -18.01
C ARG A 173 -3.17 20.98 -19.25
N ILE A 174 -4.49 21.02 -19.39
CA ILE A 174 -5.22 21.71 -20.45
C ILE A 174 -5.61 23.09 -19.93
N GLY A 175 -5.13 24.14 -20.56
CA GLY A 175 -5.31 25.50 -20.04
C GLY A 175 -4.68 25.65 -18.66
N ASP A 176 -5.36 26.41 -17.78
CA ASP A 176 -4.85 26.69 -16.44
C ASP A 176 -5.59 25.92 -15.33
N HIS A 177 -6.70 25.30 -15.65
CA HIS A 177 -7.62 24.72 -14.66
C HIS A 177 -7.77 23.20 -14.77
N LEU A 178 -7.80 22.64 -15.99
CA LEU A 178 -8.09 21.23 -16.19
C LEU A 178 -6.81 20.39 -16.27
N ARG A 179 -6.77 19.29 -15.53
CA ARG A 179 -5.70 18.29 -15.57
C ARG A 179 -6.31 16.94 -15.88
N ILE A 180 -5.67 16.18 -16.74
CA ILE A 180 -6.03 14.81 -17.10
C ILE A 180 -4.81 13.92 -17.01
N GLY A 181 -5.01 12.64 -16.78
CA GLY A 181 -3.90 11.69 -16.78
C GLY A 181 -4.38 10.26 -16.82
N ALA A 182 -3.46 9.38 -17.20
CA ALA A 182 -3.69 7.95 -17.23
C ALA A 182 -2.42 7.18 -16.87
N ASN A 183 -2.59 5.98 -16.31
CA ASN A 183 -1.54 4.99 -16.08
C ASN A 183 -1.87 3.70 -16.85
N ALA A 184 -0.83 3.08 -17.41
CA ALA A 184 -0.80 1.68 -17.74
C ALA A 184 -0.10 0.95 -16.59
N GLU A 185 -0.72 -0.10 -16.06
CA GLU A 185 -0.28 -0.82 -14.87
C GLU A 185 -0.10 -2.29 -15.21
N TYR A 186 1.03 -2.89 -14.86
CA TYR A 186 1.24 -4.32 -14.94
C TYR A 186 1.22 -4.90 -13.52
N ILE A 187 0.22 -5.73 -13.24
CA ILE A 187 0.03 -6.37 -11.94
C ILE A 187 0.50 -7.80 -12.05
N PHE A 188 1.37 -8.24 -11.14
CA PHE A 188 1.99 -9.56 -11.16
C PHE A 188 2.30 -10.05 -9.74
N GLY A 189 2.37 -11.38 -9.59
CA GLY A 189 2.75 -12.01 -8.33
C GLY A 189 2.14 -13.39 -8.15
N ASN A 190 2.28 -13.94 -6.96
CA ASN A 190 1.80 -15.26 -6.61
C ASN A 190 0.97 -15.20 -5.33
N LEU A 191 -0.12 -15.95 -5.31
CA LEU A 191 -0.98 -16.17 -4.15
C LEU A 191 -1.00 -17.67 -3.88
N LEU A 192 -0.45 -18.11 -2.75
CA LEU A 192 -0.45 -19.50 -2.31
C LEU A 192 -1.37 -19.65 -1.11
N THR A 193 -2.29 -20.61 -1.18
CA THR A 193 -3.16 -20.98 -0.06
C THR A 193 -3.00 -22.46 0.23
N THR A 194 -2.81 -22.80 1.50
CA THR A 194 -2.68 -24.17 1.99
C THR A 194 -3.79 -24.46 3.00
N ARG A 195 -4.42 -25.60 2.88
CA ARG A 195 -5.34 -26.14 3.88
C ARG A 195 -4.88 -27.55 4.21
N ALA A 196 -4.69 -27.83 5.49
CA ALA A 196 -4.35 -29.18 5.92
C ALA A 196 -5.32 -29.64 7.02
N THR A 197 -5.57 -30.94 7.02
CA THR A 197 -6.33 -31.62 8.06
C THR A 197 -5.38 -32.63 8.72
N GLU A 198 -5.11 -32.45 10.00
CA GLU A 198 -4.10 -33.19 10.76
C GLU A 198 -4.72 -33.88 11.97
N TYR A 199 -4.36 -35.15 12.12
CA TYR A 199 -4.73 -35.93 13.28
C TYR A 199 -3.61 -35.91 14.33
N ALA A 200 -3.97 -35.90 15.60
CA ALA A 200 -3.00 -35.84 16.70
C ALA A 200 -2.11 -37.08 16.84
N SER A 201 -2.48 -38.20 16.20
CA SER A 201 -1.74 -39.46 16.29
C SER A 201 -0.51 -39.45 15.39
N ALA A 202 0.65 -39.81 15.93
CA ALA A 202 1.87 -40.01 15.14
C ALA A 202 1.64 -41.11 14.07
N GLY A 203 2.10 -40.86 12.84
CA GLY A 203 1.91 -41.76 11.72
C GLY A 203 0.51 -41.77 11.09
N ALA A 204 -0.42 -40.93 11.59
CA ALA A 204 -1.71 -40.76 10.95
C ALA A 204 -1.55 -40.18 9.55
N ILE A 205 -2.45 -40.57 8.64
CA ILE A 205 -2.49 -40.03 7.29
C ILE A 205 -3.26 -38.73 7.32
N ASN A 206 -2.57 -37.64 7.04
CA ASN A 206 -3.08 -36.28 6.94
C ASN A 206 -3.35 -35.90 5.50
N ALA A 207 -4.22 -34.92 5.29
CA ALA A 207 -4.52 -34.40 3.95
C ALA A 207 -4.08 -32.93 3.84
N LYS A 208 -3.51 -32.57 2.68
CA LYS A 208 -3.11 -31.20 2.36
C LYS A 208 -3.62 -30.80 0.98
N LEU A 209 -4.22 -29.64 0.91
CA LEU A 209 -4.66 -28.99 -0.31
C LEU A 209 -3.84 -27.71 -0.50
N GLN A 210 -3.08 -27.63 -1.56
CA GLN A 210 -2.30 -26.43 -1.92
C GLN A 210 -2.82 -25.85 -3.23
N ASN A 211 -3.07 -24.56 -3.25
CA ASN A 211 -3.53 -23.85 -4.43
C ASN A 211 -2.67 -22.60 -4.64
N LYS A 212 -1.88 -22.59 -5.69
CA LYS A 212 -1.03 -21.49 -6.12
C LYS A 212 -1.63 -20.85 -7.36
N ASN A 213 -1.85 -19.55 -7.29
CA ASN A 213 -2.26 -18.73 -8.42
C ASN A 213 -1.12 -17.79 -8.79
N SER A 214 -0.53 -17.98 -9.96
CA SER A 214 0.46 -17.06 -10.54
C SER A 214 -0.26 -16.09 -11.46
N VAL A 215 -0.26 -14.81 -11.10
CA VAL A 215 -1.06 -13.77 -11.75
C VAL A 215 -0.17 -12.83 -12.53
N GLY A 216 -0.58 -12.43 -13.73
CA GLY A 216 0.09 -11.42 -14.52
C GLY A 216 -0.84 -10.78 -15.55
N GLY A 217 -0.84 -9.43 -15.63
CA GLY A 217 -1.66 -8.77 -16.64
C GLY A 217 -1.68 -7.25 -16.54
N LEU A 218 -2.24 -6.64 -17.58
CA LEU A 218 -2.36 -5.19 -17.72
C LEU A 218 -3.68 -4.70 -17.13
N ASN A 219 -3.59 -3.56 -16.46
CA ASN A 219 -4.72 -2.76 -15.98
C ASN A 219 -4.48 -1.30 -16.34
N TYR A 220 -5.52 -0.49 -16.27
CA TYR A 220 -5.47 0.94 -16.56
C TYR A 220 -6.16 1.73 -15.47
N SER A 221 -5.54 2.85 -15.09
CA SER A 221 -6.16 3.84 -14.22
C SER A 221 -6.10 5.22 -14.87
N TYR A 222 -7.05 6.07 -14.52
CA TYR A 222 -7.21 7.40 -15.12
C TYR A 222 -7.64 8.40 -14.06
N GLY A 223 -7.43 9.69 -14.39
CA GLY A 223 -7.80 10.74 -13.47
C GLY A 223 -8.02 12.09 -14.14
N ILE A 224 -8.83 12.88 -13.46
CA ILE A 224 -9.16 14.25 -13.82
C ILE A 224 -9.10 15.10 -12.57
N GLN A 225 -8.57 16.31 -12.69
CA GLN A 225 -8.62 17.34 -11.65
C GLN A 225 -8.99 18.67 -12.28
N TYR A 226 -9.79 19.46 -11.57
CA TYR A 226 -10.15 20.81 -11.97
C TYR A 226 -9.88 21.79 -10.83
N ASP A 227 -9.06 22.81 -11.13
CA ASP A 227 -8.62 23.82 -10.17
C ASP A 227 -9.45 25.09 -10.28
N PHE A 228 -9.96 25.56 -9.14
CA PHE A 228 -10.66 26.83 -9.01
C PHE A 228 -9.83 27.79 -8.17
N ASN A 229 -9.69 29.03 -8.58
CA ASN A 229 -9.11 30.09 -7.77
C ASN A 229 -10.22 30.75 -6.96
N ILE A 230 -10.26 30.52 -5.64
CA ILE A 230 -11.26 31.13 -4.74
C ILE A 230 -10.77 32.48 -4.25
N GLY A 231 -9.46 32.71 -4.22
CA GLY A 231 -8.83 33.93 -3.78
C GLY A 231 -7.42 34.09 -4.33
N LYS A 232 -6.75 35.19 -4.00
CA LYS A 232 -5.39 35.50 -4.50
C LYS A 232 -4.34 34.43 -4.15
N LYS A 233 -4.51 33.71 -3.04
CA LYS A 233 -3.58 32.65 -2.56
C LYS A 233 -4.30 31.34 -2.22
N THR A 234 -5.61 31.25 -2.42
CA THR A 234 -6.43 30.10 -2.07
C THR A 234 -7.02 29.48 -3.32
N SER A 235 -6.82 28.18 -3.48
CA SER A 235 -7.40 27.41 -4.58
C SER A 235 -8.16 26.21 -4.03
N MET A 236 -9.19 25.80 -4.75
CA MET A 236 -9.95 24.58 -4.53
C MET A 236 -9.72 23.67 -5.73
N THR A 237 -9.51 22.39 -5.49
CA THR A 237 -9.41 21.38 -6.51
C THR A 237 -10.52 20.36 -6.34
N LEU A 238 -11.23 20.03 -7.41
CA LEU A 238 -12.08 18.87 -7.51
C LEU A 238 -11.32 17.78 -8.25
N GLY A 239 -11.37 16.57 -7.75
CA GLY A 239 -10.66 15.42 -8.32
C GLY A 239 -11.56 14.22 -8.51
N TYR A 240 -11.33 13.50 -9.60
CA TYR A 240 -11.87 12.18 -9.85
C TYR A 240 -10.76 11.27 -10.36
N SER A 241 -10.72 10.04 -9.87
CA SER A 241 -9.87 9.00 -10.44
C SER A 241 -10.57 7.66 -10.40
N GLY A 242 -10.16 6.76 -11.28
CA GLY A 242 -10.74 5.42 -11.34
C GLY A 242 -9.78 4.42 -11.95
N SER A 243 -10.05 3.14 -11.72
CA SER A 243 -9.38 2.06 -12.43
C SER A 243 -10.40 1.14 -13.08
N ASN A 244 -10.03 0.57 -14.21
CA ASN A 244 -10.88 -0.35 -14.95
C ASN A 244 -11.01 -1.69 -14.19
N SER A 245 -12.08 -2.43 -14.48
CA SER A 245 -12.24 -3.84 -14.13
C SER A 245 -11.42 -4.69 -15.10
N GLY A 246 -10.10 -4.76 -14.88
CA GLY A 246 -9.19 -5.53 -15.72
C GLY A 246 -9.31 -7.03 -15.46
N LYS A 247 -9.21 -7.83 -16.55
CA LYS A 247 -9.00 -9.28 -16.43
C LYS A 247 -7.51 -9.57 -16.52
N LEU A 248 -6.95 -10.13 -15.45
CA LEU A 248 -5.58 -10.59 -15.41
C LEU A 248 -5.51 -12.07 -15.73
N ASN A 249 -4.49 -12.50 -16.46
CA ASN A 249 -4.22 -13.91 -16.67
C ASN A 249 -3.77 -14.53 -15.35
N SER A 250 -4.27 -15.71 -15.04
CA SER A 250 -3.85 -16.51 -13.89
C SER A 250 -3.51 -17.92 -14.34
N THR A 251 -2.41 -18.45 -13.81
CA THR A 251 -2.06 -19.86 -13.94
C THR A 251 -2.23 -20.50 -12.59
N GLN A 252 -3.12 -21.49 -12.51
CA GLN A 252 -3.41 -22.22 -11.29
C GLN A 252 -2.62 -23.51 -11.25
N THR A 253 -1.94 -23.74 -10.12
CA THR A 253 -1.34 -25.03 -9.77
C THR A 253 -2.01 -25.52 -8.49
N PHE A 254 -2.63 -26.68 -8.53
CA PHE A 254 -3.34 -27.27 -7.41
C PHE A 254 -2.83 -28.67 -7.14
N TYR A 255 -2.58 -28.99 -5.86
CA TYR A 255 -2.22 -30.31 -5.40
C TYR A 255 -3.07 -30.70 -4.19
N ALA A 256 -3.63 -31.90 -4.24
CA ALA A 256 -4.24 -32.58 -3.11
C ALA A 256 -3.37 -33.80 -2.77
N THR A 257 -2.71 -33.74 -1.61
CA THR A 257 -1.73 -34.77 -1.21
C THR A 257 -2.08 -35.38 0.13
N GLN A 258 -1.66 -36.63 0.33
CA GLN A 258 -1.63 -37.28 1.64
C GLN A 258 -0.19 -37.32 2.15
N TYR A 259 -0.03 -37.09 3.47
CA TYR A 259 1.26 -37.11 4.12
C TYR A 259 1.13 -37.62 5.56
N SER A 260 2.23 -38.03 6.16
CA SER A 260 2.33 -38.35 7.57
C SER A 260 3.29 -37.41 8.27
N ARG A 261 3.28 -37.40 9.59
CA ARG A 261 4.29 -36.71 10.40
C ARG A 261 5.16 -37.71 11.12
N ASP A 262 6.43 -37.36 11.30
CA ASP A 262 7.37 -38.13 12.11
C ASP A 262 7.06 -37.94 13.62
N ALA A 263 7.79 -38.65 14.48
CA ALA A 263 7.65 -38.54 15.93
C ALA A 263 8.00 -37.16 16.50
N ASN A 264 8.72 -36.33 15.75
CA ASN A 264 9.08 -34.95 16.11
C ASN A 264 8.06 -33.94 15.57
N GLY A 265 7.02 -34.38 14.87
CA GLY A 265 5.99 -33.55 14.31
C GLY A 265 6.34 -32.91 12.95
N ASN A 266 7.47 -33.29 12.35
CA ASN A 266 7.83 -32.81 11.01
C ASN A 266 7.02 -33.52 9.93
N GLU A 267 6.68 -32.79 8.88
CA GLU A 267 6.00 -33.35 7.73
C GLU A 267 6.95 -34.24 6.93
N ASN A 268 6.52 -35.48 6.66
CA ASN A 268 7.23 -36.38 5.77
C ASN A 268 6.90 -36.08 4.29
N THR A 269 7.66 -36.65 3.38
CA THR A 269 7.36 -36.57 1.97
C THR A 269 5.93 -37.07 1.70
N ALA A 270 5.24 -36.46 0.74
CA ALA A 270 3.88 -36.88 0.38
C ALA A 270 3.83 -38.37 0.05
N LEU A 271 2.88 -39.06 0.68
CA LEU A 271 2.66 -40.50 0.47
C LEU A 271 1.96 -40.77 -0.85
N ASP A 272 1.01 -39.93 -1.21
CA ASP A 272 0.24 -40.02 -2.44
C ASP A 272 -0.27 -38.62 -2.87
N THR A 273 -0.48 -38.48 -4.18
CA THR A 273 -1.12 -37.30 -4.78
C THR A 273 -2.48 -37.70 -5.32
N LEU A 274 -3.52 -37.34 -4.57
CA LEU A 274 -4.91 -37.68 -4.88
C LEU A 274 -5.45 -36.95 -6.11
N SER A 275 -5.02 -35.71 -6.30
CA SER A 275 -5.42 -34.88 -7.43
C SER A 275 -4.38 -33.79 -7.68
N SER A 276 -4.16 -33.47 -8.94
CA SER A 276 -3.29 -32.38 -9.35
C SER A 276 -3.85 -31.67 -10.57
N VAL A 277 -3.70 -30.34 -10.58
CA VAL A 277 -3.87 -29.50 -11.77
C VAL A 277 -2.57 -28.72 -11.91
N ASP A 278 -1.86 -28.94 -12.98
CA ASP A 278 -0.63 -28.23 -13.25
C ASP A 278 -0.84 -27.24 -14.40
N ASN A 279 -0.46 -25.97 -14.15
CA ASN A 279 -0.57 -24.87 -15.10
C ASN A 279 -1.98 -24.68 -15.71
N GLY A 280 -3.03 -24.91 -14.93
CA GLY A 280 -4.41 -24.66 -15.35
C GLY A 280 -4.63 -23.18 -15.66
N LYS A 281 -5.07 -22.87 -16.89
CA LYS A 281 -5.37 -21.48 -17.29
C LYS A 281 -6.61 -20.98 -16.57
N SER A 282 -6.52 -19.81 -15.99
CA SER A 282 -7.57 -19.15 -15.25
C SER A 282 -7.53 -17.64 -15.44
N ASN A 283 -8.50 -16.93 -14.90
CA ASN A 283 -8.59 -15.50 -14.93
C ASN A 283 -8.88 -14.96 -13.53
N LEU A 284 -8.33 -13.78 -13.26
CA LEU A 284 -8.61 -12.98 -12.09
C LEU A 284 -9.18 -11.65 -12.55
N THR A 285 -10.37 -11.31 -12.08
CA THR A 285 -11.02 -10.04 -12.43
C THR A 285 -10.82 -9.04 -11.31
N LEU A 286 -10.29 -7.86 -11.63
CA LEU A 286 -10.12 -6.75 -10.68
C LEU A 286 -11.42 -5.97 -10.49
N PRO A 287 -11.63 -5.33 -9.34
CA PRO A 287 -12.79 -4.46 -9.12
C PRO A 287 -12.68 -3.16 -9.93
N LEU A 288 -13.80 -2.69 -10.46
CA LEU A 288 -13.92 -1.32 -10.93
C LEU A 288 -13.88 -0.36 -9.73
N THR A 289 -13.02 0.67 -9.77
CA THR A 289 -12.88 1.62 -8.67
C THR A 289 -13.20 3.04 -9.11
N HIS A 290 -13.79 3.81 -8.19
CA HIS A 290 -14.09 5.23 -8.35
C HIS A 290 -13.66 5.98 -7.09
N ASN A 291 -12.93 7.06 -7.26
CA ASN A 291 -12.53 7.96 -6.18
C ASN A 291 -12.94 9.39 -6.55
N PHE A 292 -13.54 10.06 -5.61
CA PHE A 292 -13.95 11.46 -5.71
C PHE A 292 -13.25 12.23 -4.61
N GLY A 293 -12.77 13.42 -4.90
CA GLY A 293 -12.07 14.22 -3.91
C GLY A 293 -12.33 15.70 -4.06
N ILE A 294 -12.23 16.39 -2.96
CA ILE A 294 -12.21 17.85 -2.89
C ILE A 294 -11.07 18.28 -1.98
N SER A 295 -10.34 19.29 -2.37
CA SER A 295 -9.33 19.90 -1.52
C SER A 295 -9.35 21.42 -1.65
N ILE A 296 -9.03 22.09 -0.56
CA ILE A 296 -8.82 23.53 -0.51
C ILE A 296 -7.42 23.73 0.07
N LYS A 297 -6.62 24.55 -0.61
CA LYS A 297 -5.28 24.88 -0.15
C LYS A 297 -5.03 26.38 -0.19
N GLN A 298 -4.33 26.88 0.79
CA GLN A 298 -3.66 28.16 0.74
C GLN A 298 -2.19 27.90 0.45
N SER A 299 -1.68 28.47 -0.64
CA SER A 299 -0.30 28.27 -1.07
C SER A 299 0.67 28.43 0.10
N ASP A 300 1.55 27.43 0.27
CA ASP A 300 2.65 27.36 1.21
C ASP A 300 2.28 27.41 2.71
N LYS A 301 0.99 27.24 3.05
CA LYS A 301 0.55 27.28 4.45
C LYS A 301 -0.24 26.06 4.88
N TRP A 302 -1.37 25.82 4.24
CA TRP A 302 -2.24 24.70 4.65
C TRP A 302 -3.01 24.12 3.48
N LEU A 303 -3.40 22.88 3.66
CA LEU A 303 -4.25 22.11 2.77
C LEU A 303 -5.22 21.31 3.62
N ILE A 304 -6.50 21.30 3.25
CA ILE A 304 -7.53 20.45 3.83
C ILE A 304 -8.27 19.79 2.68
N GLY A 305 -8.66 18.54 2.84
CA GLY A 305 -9.40 17.82 1.82
C GLY A 305 -10.22 16.67 2.37
N ALA A 306 -11.11 16.18 1.51
CA ALA A 306 -11.93 14.99 1.74
C ALA A 306 -11.99 14.15 0.47
N ASP A 307 -11.91 12.84 0.64
CA ASP A 307 -12.04 11.85 -0.42
C ASP A 307 -13.14 10.85 -0.09
N PHE A 308 -13.88 10.44 -1.12
CA PHE A 308 -14.82 9.32 -1.09
C PHE A 308 -14.42 8.30 -2.16
N ARG A 309 -14.35 7.03 -1.79
CA ARG A 309 -13.97 5.93 -2.68
C ARG A 309 -15.00 4.82 -2.65
N MET A 310 -15.19 4.18 -3.81
CA MET A 310 -16.05 3.02 -3.96
C MET A 310 -15.42 2.03 -4.92
N SER A 311 -15.63 0.73 -4.65
CA SER A 311 -15.08 -0.34 -5.49
C SER A 311 -16.07 -1.48 -5.62
N LYS A 312 -16.26 -1.97 -6.85
CA LYS A 312 -17.22 -3.00 -7.25
C LYS A 312 -16.62 -4.39 -7.07
N TRP A 313 -16.42 -4.80 -5.81
CA TRP A 313 -15.84 -6.10 -5.47
C TRP A 313 -16.79 -7.28 -5.69
N ALA A 314 -18.10 -7.07 -5.66
CA ALA A 314 -19.07 -8.11 -5.91
C ALA A 314 -18.94 -8.72 -7.33
N ALA A 315 -18.38 -7.97 -8.28
CA ALA A 315 -18.11 -8.44 -9.64
C ALA A 315 -16.74 -9.13 -9.79
N THR A 316 -15.92 -9.18 -8.73
CA THR A 316 -14.58 -9.78 -8.75
C THR A 316 -14.66 -11.30 -8.71
N SER A 317 -13.86 -11.96 -9.53
CA SER A 317 -13.74 -13.42 -9.53
C SER A 317 -12.28 -13.84 -9.52
N ILE A 318 -12.00 -14.95 -8.82
CA ILE A 318 -10.70 -15.62 -8.81
C ILE A 318 -10.94 -17.03 -9.35
N ASN A 319 -10.19 -17.44 -10.38
CA ASN A 319 -10.39 -18.72 -11.05
C ASN A 319 -11.84 -18.92 -11.55
N ASN A 320 -12.47 -17.84 -12.05
CA ASN A 320 -13.86 -17.80 -12.48
C ASN A 320 -14.89 -18.08 -11.36
N ILE A 321 -14.46 -18.10 -10.10
CA ILE A 321 -15.34 -18.30 -8.94
C ILE A 321 -15.56 -16.93 -8.27
N ASN A 322 -16.82 -16.55 -8.10
CA ASN A 322 -17.17 -15.41 -7.27
C ASN A 322 -16.97 -15.79 -5.81
N SER A 323 -16.10 -15.04 -5.11
CA SER A 323 -15.72 -15.34 -3.72
C SER A 323 -16.73 -14.80 -2.68
N GLY A 324 -17.93 -14.37 -3.08
CA GLY A 324 -18.94 -13.80 -2.16
C GLY A 324 -18.54 -12.44 -1.58
N LEU A 325 -17.66 -11.71 -2.26
CA LEU A 325 -17.23 -10.38 -1.85
C LEU A 325 -18.36 -9.35 -2.05
N GLN A 326 -18.38 -8.32 -1.21
CA GLN A 326 -19.33 -7.23 -1.26
C GLN A 326 -18.70 -5.96 -1.82
N ASP A 327 -19.51 -5.09 -2.42
CA ASP A 327 -19.04 -3.76 -2.81
C ASP A 327 -18.56 -2.99 -1.59
N SER A 328 -17.40 -2.34 -1.73
CA SER A 328 -16.77 -1.55 -0.68
C SER A 328 -16.92 -0.06 -0.93
N TRP A 329 -16.93 0.70 0.16
CA TRP A 329 -16.83 2.15 0.11
C TRP A 329 -16.04 2.69 1.29
N GLY A 330 -15.46 3.87 1.15
CA GLY A 330 -14.74 4.52 2.22
C GLY A 330 -14.73 6.04 2.07
N ALA A 331 -14.53 6.71 3.19
CA ALA A 331 -14.38 8.16 3.25
C ALA A 331 -13.14 8.54 4.05
N SER A 332 -12.51 9.62 3.66
CA SER A 332 -11.32 10.16 4.34
C SER A 332 -11.43 11.67 4.47
N LEU A 333 -10.90 12.18 5.56
CA LEU A 333 -10.77 13.59 5.84
C LEU A 333 -9.36 13.85 6.38
N GLY A 334 -8.71 14.92 5.94
CA GLY A 334 -7.40 15.24 6.47
C GLY A 334 -6.85 16.56 5.95
N GLY A 335 -5.66 16.88 6.45
CA GLY A 335 -5.01 18.10 6.05
C GLY A 335 -3.55 18.19 6.45
N GLN A 336 -2.92 19.22 5.94
CA GLN A 336 -1.53 19.59 6.22
C GLN A 336 -1.48 21.06 6.62
N TRP A 337 -0.62 21.37 7.58
CA TRP A 337 -0.26 22.72 7.97
C TRP A 337 1.25 22.87 8.01
N THR A 338 1.76 23.94 7.38
CA THR A 338 3.17 24.32 7.39
C THR A 338 3.24 25.76 7.87
N PRO A 339 3.71 26.03 9.10
CA PRO A 339 3.68 27.39 9.69
C PRO A 339 4.30 28.47 8.83
N ASP A 340 5.52 28.23 8.34
CA ASP A 340 6.26 29.11 7.44
C ASP A 340 7.34 28.30 6.69
N ALA A 341 7.04 27.93 5.45
CA ALA A 341 7.92 27.12 4.60
C ALA A 341 9.26 27.83 4.27
N THR A 342 9.31 29.14 4.40
CA THR A 342 10.48 29.99 4.06
C THR A 342 11.28 30.44 5.27
N SER A 343 10.91 30.04 6.48
CA SER A 343 11.54 30.50 7.72
C SER A 343 13.04 30.18 7.78
N TYR A 344 13.86 31.20 7.98
CA TYR A 344 15.30 31.04 8.17
C TYR A 344 15.67 30.79 9.64
N ASN A 345 14.88 31.33 10.58
CA ASN A 345 15.22 31.35 12.01
C ASN A 345 14.74 30.11 12.77
N SER A 346 13.80 29.35 12.23
CA SER A 346 13.22 28.19 12.91
C SER A 346 12.99 27.04 11.96
N TYR A 347 13.68 25.94 12.23
CA TYR A 347 13.49 24.70 11.46
C TYR A 347 12.06 24.15 11.58
N MET A 348 11.50 24.16 12.80
CA MET A 348 10.16 23.62 13.08
C MET A 348 9.04 24.35 12.33
N LYS A 349 9.24 25.63 11.97
CA LYS A 349 8.27 26.35 11.14
C LYS A 349 8.20 25.85 9.70
N ARG A 350 9.26 25.19 9.21
CA ARG A 350 9.33 24.61 7.86
C ARG A 350 8.82 23.17 7.78
N VAL A 351 8.61 22.53 8.94
CA VAL A 351 8.09 21.17 9.01
C VAL A 351 6.62 21.16 8.62
N ASP A 352 6.23 20.18 7.81
CA ASP A 352 4.82 19.92 7.53
C ASP A 352 4.22 19.08 8.66
N TYR A 353 3.10 19.50 9.19
CA TYR A 353 2.30 18.79 10.18
C TYR A 353 1.03 18.29 9.50
N ARG A 354 0.75 16.99 9.63
CA ARG A 354 -0.36 16.34 8.93
C ARG A 354 -1.22 15.54 9.89
N LEU A 355 -2.53 15.58 9.67
CA LEU A 355 -3.51 14.82 10.43
C LEU A 355 -4.59 14.31 9.48
N GLY A 356 -5.12 13.12 9.76
CA GLY A 356 -6.19 12.57 8.97
C GLY A 356 -6.97 11.46 9.65
N PHE A 357 -8.16 11.20 9.11
CA PHE A 357 -9.07 10.14 9.51
C PHE A 357 -9.59 9.39 8.30
N SER A 358 -9.79 8.09 8.45
CA SER A 358 -10.40 7.25 7.42
C SER A 358 -11.42 6.30 8.04
N TYR A 359 -12.45 6.03 7.27
CA TYR A 359 -13.47 5.03 7.57
C TYR A 359 -13.80 4.26 6.29
N ASP A 360 -13.74 2.92 6.37
CA ASP A 360 -14.01 2.04 5.24
C ASP A 360 -14.97 0.91 5.64
N LYS A 361 -16.00 0.70 4.84
CA LYS A 361 -16.70 -0.56 4.73
C LYS A 361 -15.92 -1.40 3.73
N THR A 362 -15.22 -2.44 4.21
CA THR A 362 -14.41 -3.29 3.35
C THR A 362 -15.31 -4.18 2.47
N TYR A 363 -14.71 -4.86 1.51
CA TYR A 363 -15.39 -5.84 0.66
C TYR A 363 -15.67 -7.18 1.34
N ILE A 364 -15.31 -7.33 2.61
CA ILE A 364 -15.42 -8.57 3.37
C ILE A 364 -16.71 -8.56 4.17
N GLN A 365 -17.49 -9.62 4.03
CA GLN A 365 -18.64 -9.91 4.87
C GLN A 365 -18.53 -11.34 5.38
N ILE A 366 -18.71 -11.55 6.67
CA ILE A 366 -18.64 -12.87 7.33
C ILE A 366 -19.87 -13.04 8.21
N ASN A 367 -20.63 -14.12 8.03
CA ASN A 367 -21.85 -14.39 8.79
C ASN A 367 -22.82 -13.20 8.78
N ASN A 368 -23.05 -12.59 7.62
CA ASN A 368 -23.85 -11.37 7.43
C ASN A 368 -23.37 -10.14 8.20
N GLN A 369 -22.13 -10.17 8.74
CA GLN A 369 -21.50 -9.04 9.40
C GLN A 369 -20.47 -8.38 8.47
N ASP A 370 -20.67 -7.11 8.14
CA ASP A 370 -19.71 -6.33 7.37
C ASP A 370 -18.45 -6.05 8.19
N ILE A 371 -17.30 -6.27 7.60
CA ILE A 371 -16.02 -5.93 8.21
C ILE A 371 -15.69 -4.48 7.88
N LYS A 372 -15.64 -3.66 8.92
CA LYS A 372 -15.35 -2.23 8.83
C LYS A 372 -13.93 -1.95 9.32
N GLN A 373 -13.33 -0.91 8.78
CA GLN A 373 -12.01 -0.42 9.19
C GLN A 373 -12.10 1.06 9.48
N MET A 374 -11.46 1.52 10.54
CA MET A 374 -11.32 2.94 10.85
C MET A 374 -9.90 3.22 11.33
N GLY A 375 -9.39 4.39 11.00
CA GLY A 375 -8.05 4.79 11.40
C GLY A 375 -7.89 6.29 11.51
N ALA A 376 -6.93 6.66 12.34
CA ALA A 376 -6.43 8.01 12.46
C ALA A 376 -4.95 8.02 12.08
N SER A 377 -4.48 9.07 11.45
CA SER A 377 -3.10 9.23 11.03
C SER A 377 -2.52 10.57 11.46
N LEU A 378 -1.25 10.53 11.81
CA LEU A 378 -0.43 11.69 12.12
C LEU A 378 0.87 11.60 11.32
N GLY A 379 1.35 12.72 10.79
CA GLY A 379 2.62 12.69 10.08
C GLY A 379 3.34 14.01 10.04
N PHE A 380 4.63 13.88 9.72
CA PHE A 380 5.56 15.01 9.64
C PHE A 380 6.34 14.94 8.33
N GLY A 381 6.54 16.11 7.72
CA GLY A 381 7.41 16.27 6.56
C GLY A 381 8.61 17.14 6.94
N PHE A 382 9.79 16.54 7.00
CA PHE A 382 11.04 17.21 7.41
C PHE A 382 11.83 17.62 6.17
N PRO A 383 11.86 18.92 5.80
CA PRO A 383 12.71 19.40 4.71
C PRO A 383 14.18 19.31 5.12
N LEU A 384 15.01 18.72 4.25
CA LEU A 384 16.45 18.59 4.47
C LEU A 384 17.19 19.73 3.75
N PRO A 385 18.37 20.14 4.28
CA PRO A 385 19.23 21.12 3.61
C PRO A 385 19.70 20.59 2.26
N SER A 386 19.59 21.41 1.23
CA SER A 386 20.18 21.11 -0.08
C SER A 386 21.65 21.48 -0.10
N ALA A 387 22.49 20.61 -0.67
CA ALA A 387 23.91 20.88 -0.88
C ALA A 387 24.14 21.95 -1.97
N ASN A 388 23.22 22.04 -2.94
CA ASN A 388 23.26 23.01 -4.05
C ASN A 388 22.12 24.00 -3.85
N ALA A 389 22.44 25.20 -3.36
CA ALA A 389 21.45 26.23 -3.09
C ALA A 389 20.55 26.48 -4.32
N GLY A 390 19.29 26.07 -4.21
CA GLY A 390 18.21 26.39 -5.13
C GLY A 390 17.92 25.38 -6.27
N SER A 391 18.64 24.26 -6.39
CA SER A 391 18.40 23.30 -7.48
C SER A 391 17.81 21.96 -7.03
N ALA A 392 18.08 21.52 -5.81
CA ALA A 392 17.60 20.25 -5.27
C ALA A 392 16.91 20.44 -3.92
N PHE A 393 15.83 19.71 -3.70
CA PHE A 393 15.04 19.75 -2.47
C PHE A 393 14.81 18.31 -1.99
N TYR A 394 15.09 18.06 -0.73
CA TYR A 394 14.94 16.76 -0.10
C TYR A 394 13.94 16.85 1.04
N LYS A 395 13.11 15.83 1.19
CA LYS A 395 12.15 15.75 2.31
C LYS A 395 12.05 14.32 2.82
N ILE A 396 12.08 14.16 4.13
CA ILE A 396 11.70 12.92 4.79
C ILE A 396 10.27 13.07 5.25
N ASN A 397 9.42 12.11 4.86
CA ASN A 397 8.03 12.01 5.30
C ASN A 397 7.91 10.85 6.28
N PHE A 398 7.47 11.13 7.49
CA PHE A 398 7.18 10.14 8.51
C PHE A 398 5.71 10.15 8.83
N THR A 399 5.08 8.99 8.90
CA THR A 399 3.65 8.84 9.17
C THR A 399 3.41 7.70 10.13
N THR A 400 2.55 7.93 11.11
CA THR A 400 2.00 6.91 12.00
C THR A 400 0.50 6.82 11.74
N GLU A 401 0.01 5.60 11.51
CA GLU A 401 -1.42 5.30 11.40
C GLU A 401 -1.80 4.37 12.54
N VAL A 402 -2.86 4.70 13.28
CA VAL A 402 -3.46 3.83 14.29
C VAL A 402 -4.89 3.54 13.89
N GLY A 403 -5.31 2.29 14.05
CA GLY A 403 -6.66 1.94 13.64
C GLY A 403 -7.09 0.56 14.08
N GLN A 404 -8.31 0.25 13.68
CA GLN A 404 -8.89 -1.08 13.93
C GLN A 404 -9.66 -1.56 12.71
N ARG A 405 -9.70 -2.89 12.53
CA ARG A 405 -10.50 -3.58 11.52
C ARG A 405 -11.23 -4.76 12.16
N GLY A 406 -12.47 -4.99 11.74
CA GLY A 406 -13.29 -6.06 12.26
C GLY A 406 -13.94 -5.78 13.60
N THR A 407 -14.48 -6.81 14.21
CA THR A 407 -15.26 -6.75 15.45
C THR A 407 -15.14 -8.06 16.23
N LEU A 408 -15.38 -8.03 17.54
CA LEU A 408 -15.51 -9.23 18.38
C LEU A 408 -16.90 -9.86 18.30
N ASN A 409 -17.88 -9.16 17.74
CA ASN A 409 -19.24 -9.70 17.60
C ASN A 409 -19.24 -10.93 16.69
N ASN A 410 -20.18 -11.84 16.91
CA ASN A 410 -20.30 -13.09 16.14
C ASN A 410 -19.03 -13.95 16.12
N ASN A 411 -18.23 -13.89 17.21
CA ASN A 411 -16.99 -14.65 17.35
C ASN A 411 -15.96 -14.36 16.23
N LEU A 412 -15.96 -13.13 15.72
CA LEU A 412 -15.01 -12.67 14.72
C LEU A 412 -13.72 -12.15 15.35
N VAL A 413 -12.73 -11.86 14.55
CA VAL A 413 -11.44 -11.31 14.96
C VAL A 413 -11.48 -9.79 14.90
N LYS A 414 -11.04 -9.12 15.97
CA LYS A 414 -10.74 -7.68 15.96
C LYS A 414 -9.25 -7.49 15.79
N GLU A 415 -8.87 -6.77 14.75
CA GLU A 415 -7.49 -6.33 14.50
C GLU A 415 -7.34 -4.90 14.96
N GLN A 416 -6.30 -4.63 15.77
CA GLN A 416 -5.83 -3.29 16.10
C GLN A 416 -4.43 -3.15 15.54
N TYR A 417 -4.13 -2.06 14.86
CA TYR A 417 -2.84 -1.88 14.22
C TYR A 417 -2.24 -0.50 14.48
N ILE A 418 -0.91 -0.48 14.49
CA ILE A 418 -0.10 0.72 14.45
C ILE A 418 0.87 0.55 13.29
N ASN A 419 0.72 1.36 12.25
CA ASN A 419 1.60 1.35 11.09
C ASN A 419 2.49 2.58 11.08
N PHE A 420 3.75 2.38 10.73
CA PHE A 420 4.73 3.42 10.51
C PHE A 420 5.12 3.43 9.04
N HIS A 421 5.14 4.60 8.44
CA HIS A 421 5.57 4.77 7.06
C HIS A 421 6.68 5.81 7.01
N LEU A 422 7.76 5.47 6.33
CA LEU A 422 8.89 6.36 6.09
C LEU A 422 9.06 6.51 4.59
N GLY A 423 9.11 7.76 4.11
CA GLY A 423 9.36 8.10 2.72
C GLY A 423 10.44 9.14 2.58
N PHE A 424 11.23 9.00 1.54
CA PHE A 424 12.24 9.96 1.14
C PHE A 424 11.90 10.49 -0.25
N THR A 425 11.61 11.79 -0.33
CA THR A 425 11.32 12.49 -1.58
C THR A 425 12.51 13.35 -1.98
N LEU A 426 13.00 13.16 -3.18
CA LEU A 426 14.04 13.95 -3.81
C LEU A 426 13.45 14.69 -5.02
N ASN A 427 13.65 15.99 -5.06
CA ASN A 427 13.30 16.85 -6.19
C ASN A 427 14.58 17.51 -6.72
N ASP A 428 14.90 17.32 -7.98
CA ASP A 428 16.09 17.89 -8.60
C ASP A 428 15.86 18.34 -10.04
N THR A 429 16.69 19.24 -10.53
CA THR A 429 16.72 19.66 -11.93
C THR A 429 17.67 18.76 -12.72
N TRP A 430 17.20 17.55 -13.10
CA TRP A 430 17.99 16.68 -13.98
C TRP A 430 17.90 17.16 -15.44
N PHE A 431 18.95 16.85 -16.24
CA PHE A 431 19.06 17.18 -17.66
C PHE A 431 19.31 18.67 -18.00
N ARG A 432 19.99 19.42 -17.13
CA ARG A 432 20.61 20.66 -17.60
C ARG A 432 21.77 20.34 -18.55
N LYS A 433 21.60 20.67 -19.84
CA LYS A 433 22.74 20.77 -20.72
C LYS A 433 23.66 21.87 -20.17
N TYR A 434 24.85 21.51 -19.72
CA TYR A 434 25.91 22.48 -19.48
C TYR A 434 26.22 23.08 -20.86
N ARG A 435 25.95 24.36 -21.07
CA ARG A 435 26.59 25.11 -22.13
C ARG A 435 28.02 25.34 -21.66
N VAL A 436 28.97 24.74 -22.34
CA VAL A 436 30.37 25.11 -22.30
C VAL A 436 30.44 26.30 -23.27
N ASP A 437 30.52 27.52 -22.73
CA ASP A 437 30.86 28.72 -23.50
C ASP A 437 32.38 28.75 -23.68
#